data_f51247bca3a9d713b947b6b4d02bd2b7
#
_entry.id   f51247bca3a9d713b947b6b4d02bd2b7
#
_cell.length_a   1.000
_cell.length_b   1.000
_cell.length_c   1.000
_cell.angle_alpha   90.00
_cell.angle_beta   90.00
_cell.angle_gamma   90.00
#
_symmetry.space_group_name_H-M   'P 1'
#
loop_
_entity.id
_entity.type
_entity.pdbx_description
1 polymer ?
#
loop_
_entity_poly.entity_id
_entity_poly.type
_entity_poly.pdbx_seq_one_letter_code
_entity_poly.pdbx_strand_id
1 'polypeptide(L)'
;TYSTFGKEPRQQIQSIQKAAKELDALGKNFTREKFVQLVTDADDEHHITSLITLARPAADYEFFIMLTAQIEKSTGEEQQRLINTRTIVLETVQNIDAAAEEKAKASTAVLQTLLTAEDPAAATKEHLHEIDETLLMLLQNNIEAERKKDNLETVTQLEELRATIMQTIHESAPPEIQLVNEL
;
A
#
# COMPACT_ATOMS: atom_id res chain seq x y z
N THR A 1 -12.31 24.65 25.17
CA THR A 1 -12.68 23.65 24.13
C THR A 1 -11.73 23.68 22.92
N TYR A 2 -10.40 23.91 23.10
CA TYR A 2 -9.41 23.98 22.01
C TYR A 2 -8.29 22.94 22.12
N SER A 3 -8.47 21.87 22.90
CA SER A 3 -7.35 20.97 23.26
C SER A 3 -7.37 19.57 22.62
N THR A 4 -8.36 19.22 21.80
CA THR A 4 -8.48 17.87 21.23
C THR A 4 -7.86 17.72 19.83
N PHE A 5 -7.82 18.77 19.03
CA PHE A 5 -7.33 18.74 17.63
C PHE A 5 -5.81 18.53 17.47
N GLY A 6 -5.02 18.66 18.52
CA GLY A 6 -3.55 18.53 18.43
C GLY A 6 -2.98 17.23 19.04
N LYS A 7 -3.79 16.42 19.71
CA LYS A 7 -3.33 15.19 20.37
C LYS A 7 -3.38 13.97 19.47
N GLU A 8 -4.44 13.81 18.67
CA GLU A 8 -4.62 12.66 17.75
C GLU A 8 -3.51 12.51 16.73
N PRO A 9 -3.07 13.56 15.99
CA PRO A 9 -2.00 13.40 15.01
C PRO A 9 -0.65 13.01 15.64
N ARG A 10 -0.36 13.49 16.86
CA ARG A 10 0.88 13.16 17.57
C ARG A 10 0.88 11.72 18.08
N GLN A 11 -0.24 11.24 18.61
CA GLN A 11 -0.40 9.85 19.03
C GLN A 11 -0.26 8.89 17.85
N GLN A 12 -0.86 9.23 16.72
CA GLN A 12 -0.77 8.43 15.50
C GLN A 12 0.68 8.33 14.99
N ILE A 13 1.42 9.43 14.97
CA ILE A 13 2.84 9.43 14.57
C ILE A 13 3.67 8.58 15.53
N GLN A 14 3.44 8.69 16.84
CA GLN A 14 4.15 7.89 17.85
C GLN A 14 3.86 6.40 17.70
N SER A 15 2.60 6.03 17.45
CA SER A 15 2.20 4.64 17.23
C SER A 15 2.84 4.04 15.97
N ILE A 16 2.91 4.80 14.88
CA ILE A 16 3.60 4.39 13.64
C ILE A 16 5.10 4.17 13.90
N GLN A 17 5.75 5.11 14.59
CA GLN A 17 7.19 4.98 14.91
C GLN A 17 7.48 3.81 15.84
N LYS A 18 6.60 3.55 16.81
CA LYS A 18 6.70 2.39 17.70
C LYS A 18 6.55 1.10 16.92
N ALA A 19 5.48 0.96 16.14
CA ALA A 19 5.22 -0.21 15.32
C ALA A 19 6.38 -0.50 14.34
N ALA A 20 6.93 0.54 13.68
CA ALA A 20 8.08 0.38 12.79
C ALA A 20 9.30 -0.18 13.52
N LYS A 21 9.65 0.33 14.71
CA LYS A 21 10.77 -0.18 15.51
C LYS A 21 10.58 -1.62 15.94
N GLU A 22 9.36 -1.99 16.33
CA GLU A 22 9.04 -3.35 16.76
C GLU A 22 9.12 -4.35 15.60
N LEU A 23 8.63 -3.96 14.41
CA LEU A 23 8.75 -4.78 13.19
C LEU A 23 10.20 -4.89 12.74
N ASP A 24 10.99 -3.81 12.79
CA ASP A 24 12.43 -3.83 12.51
C ASP A 24 13.19 -4.73 13.49
N ALA A 25 12.82 -4.75 14.75
CA ALA A 25 13.42 -5.62 15.75
C ALA A 25 13.17 -7.11 15.48
N LEU A 26 12.03 -7.45 14.88
CA LEU A 26 11.77 -8.81 14.40
C LEU A 26 12.67 -9.15 13.21
N GLY A 27 12.88 -8.24 12.28
CA GLY A 27 13.79 -8.36 11.16
C GLY A 27 13.76 -9.73 10.47
N LYS A 28 14.92 -10.40 10.37
CA LYS A 28 15.04 -11.74 9.77
C LYS A 28 14.36 -12.85 10.61
N ASN A 29 14.03 -12.58 11.87
CA ASN A 29 13.32 -13.49 12.75
C ASN A 29 11.81 -13.29 12.73
N PHE A 30 11.29 -12.54 11.76
CA PHE A 30 9.87 -12.33 11.57
C PHE A 30 9.19 -13.69 11.30
N THR A 31 8.23 -14.04 12.13
CA THR A 31 7.32 -15.17 11.92
C THR A 31 5.90 -14.70 12.16
N ARG A 32 4.94 -15.42 11.60
CA ARG A 32 3.53 -15.11 11.76
C ARG A 32 3.08 -15.16 13.22
N GLU A 33 3.58 -16.14 13.99
CA GLU A 33 3.32 -16.29 15.41
C GLU A 33 3.78 -15.04 16.19
N LYS A 34 4.99 -14.57 15.92
CA LYS A 34 5.53 -13.36 16.55
C LYS A 34 4.74 -12.12 16.16
N PHE A 35 4.27 -12.05 14.93
CA PHE A 35 3.44 -10.94 14.48
C PHE A 35 2.07 -10.96 15.16
N VAL A 36 1.41 -12.12 15.28
CA VAL A 36 0.17 -12.27 16.06
C VAL A 36 0.41 -11.83 17.51
N GLN A 37 1.51 -12.27 18.13
CA GLN A 37 1.84 -11.88 19.50
C GLN A 37 2.02 -10.36 19.61
N LEU A 38 2.76 -9.75 18.68
CA LEU A 38 2.99 -8.30 18.67
C LEU A 38 1.67 -7.51 18.56
N VAL A 39 0.76 -7.97 17.71
CA VAL A 39 -0.57 -7.34 17.53
C VAL A 39 -1.46 -7.54 18.76
N THR A 40 -1.41 -8.71 19.40
CA THR A 40 -2.19 -9.00 20.61
C THR A 40 -1.65 -8.29 21.85
N ASP A 41 -0.35 -7.97 21.89
CA ASP A 41 0.30 -7.22 22.97
C ASP A 41 0.27 -5.70 22.76
N ALA A 42 -0.29 -5.24 21.65
CA ALA A 42 -0.36 -3.80 21.34
C ALA A 42 -1.14 -3.01 22.40
N ASP A 43 -0.65 -1.81 22.72
CA ASP A 43 -1.16 -1.00 23.83
C ASP A 43 -2.58 -0.45 23.58
N ASP A 44 -2.87 -0.10 22.32
CA ASP A 44 -4.11 0.55 21.92
C ASP A 44 -4.45 0.31 20.43
N GLU A 45 -5.59 0.81 20.01
CA GLU A 45 -6.10 0.72 18.64
C GLU A 45 -5.16 1.35 17.61
N HIS A 46 -4.55 2.51 17.92
CA HIS A 46 -3.61 3.18 17.01
C HIS A 46 -2.36 2.36 16.78
N HIS A 47 -1.90 1.65 17.82
CA HIS A 47 -0.75 0.75 17.73
C HIS A 47 -1.09 -0.49 16.88
N ILE A 48 -2.24 -1.13 17.11
CA ILE A 48 -2.74 -2.25 16.28
C ILE A 48 -2.83 -1.83 14.82
N THR A 49 -3.51 -0.71 14.55
CA THR A 49 -3.70 -0.18 13.19
C THR A 49 -2.35 0.09 12.52
N SER A 50 -1.39 0.66 13.23
CA SER A 50 -0.05 0.93 12.71
C SER A 50 0.70 -0.34 12.34
N LEU A 51 0.68 -1.37 13.20
CA LEU A 51 1.29 -2.67 12.94
C LEU A 51 0.71 -3.33 11.69
N ILE A 52 -0.62 -3.34 11.57
CA ILE A 52 -1.31 -3.91 10.40
C ILE A 52 -1.01 -3.11 9.14
N THR A 53 -0.99 -1.78 9.21
CA THR A 53 -0.69 -0.93 8.04
C THR A 53 0.72 -1.17 7.52
N LEU A 54 1.71 -1.27 8.40
CA LEU A 54 3.11 -1.47 8.01
C LEU A 54 3.41 -2.91 7.55
N ALA A 55 2.67 -3.89 8.07
CA ALA A 55 2.87 -5.30 7.76
C ALA A 55 1.61 -5.98 7.19
N ARG A 56 0.82 -5.25 6.35
CA ARG A 56 -0.45 -5.73 5.78
C ARG A 56 -0.37 -7.14 5.18
N PRO A 57 0.68 -7.52 4.41
CA PRO A 57 0.78 -8.86 3.85
C PRO A 57 0.86 -9.99 4.89
N ALA A 58 1.29 -9.69 6.11
CA ALA A 58 1.36 -10.66 7.19
C ALA A 58 0.01 -10.89 7.92
N ALA A 59 -0.95 -9.97 7.76
CA ALA A 59 -2.31 -10.10 8.25
C ALA A 59 -3.18 -10.87 7.24
N ASP A 60 -2.79 -12.10 6.95
CA ASP A 60 -3.42 -13.01 6.00
C ASP A 60 -4.36 -14.01 6.69
N TYR A 61 -4.87 -14.98 5.92
CA TYR A 61 -5.79 -15.99 6.41
C TYR A 61 -5.23 -16.79 7.62
N GLU A 62 -3.95 -17.16 7.56
CA GLU A 62 -3.31 -17.91 8.66
C GLU A 62 -3.16 -17.06 9.92
N PHE A 63 -2.87 -15.77 9.79
CA PHE A 63 -2.89 -14.84 10.91
C PHE A 63 -4.24 -14.85 11.64
N PHE A 64 -5.35 -14.79 10.90
CA PHE A 64 -6.69 -14.84 11.50
C PHE A 64 -7.02 -16.19 12.12
N ILE A 65 -6.54 -17.31 11.57
CA ILE A 65 -6.66 -18.63 12.21
C ILE A 65 -5.95 -18.64 13.56
N MET A 66 -4.70 -18.16 13.62
CA MET A 66 -3.92 -18.12 14.85
C MET A 66 -4.56 -17.24 15.92
N LEU A 67 -5.02 -16.04 15.52
CA LEU A 67 -5.71 -15.12 16.42
C LEU A 67 -7.03 -15.72 16.94
N THR A 68 -7.79 -16.39 16.09
CA THR A 68 -9.03 -17.07 16.48
C THR A 68 -8.74 -18.20 17.47
N ALA A 69 -7.69 -18.98 17.24
CA ALA A 69 -7.29 -20.04 18.16
C ALA A 69 -6.85 -19.50 19.55
N GLN A 70 -6.28 -18.29 19.61
CA GLN A 70 -6.00 -17.63 20.89
C GLN A 70 -7.29 -17.20 21.60
N ILE A 71 -8.25 -16.63 20.85
CA ILE A 71 -9.57 -16.24 21.39
C ILE A 71 -10.29 -17.45 21.99
N GLU A 72 -10.30 -18.59 21.31
CA GLU A 72 -10.95 -19.82 21.77
C GLU A 72 -10.33 -20.40 23.04
N LYS A 73 -9.04 -20.18 23.26
CA LYS A 73 -8.30 -20.63 24.45
C LYS A 73 -8.42 -19.68 25.63
N SER A 74 -8.87 -18.44 25.39
CA SER A 74 -8.99 -17.40 26.39
C SER A 74 -10.40 -17.36 26.96
N THR A 75 -10.58 -16.75 28.13
CA THR A 75 -11.87 -16.57 28.80
C THR A 75 -11.98 -15.17 29.43
N GLY A 76 -13.19 -14.72 29.71
CA GLY A 76 -13.44 -13.47 30.43
C GLY A 76 -12.94 -12.24 29.71
N GLU A 77 -12.29 -11.33 30.43
CA GLU A 77 -11.82 -10.04 29.90
C GLU A 77 -10.77 -10.19 28.81
N GLU A 78 -9.88 -11.18 28.95
CA GLU A 78 -8.84 -11.45 27.96
C GLU A 78 -9.45 -11.90 26.61
N GLN A 79 -10.45 -12.76 26.65
CA GLN A 79 -11.17 -13.17 25.44
C GLN A 79 -11.82 -11.98 24.75
N GLN A 80 -12.48 -11.10 25.54
CA GLN A 80 -13.11 -9.90 24.99
C GLN A 80 -12.09 -8.94 24.39
N ARG A 81 -10.94 -8.77 25.02
CA ARG A 81 -9.83 -7.96 24.51
C ARG A 81 -9.35 -8.48 23.15
N LEU A 82 -9.12 -9.78 23.02
CA LEU A 82 -8.68 -10.40 21.77
C LEU A 82 -9.77 -10.32 20.66
N ILE A 83 -11.04 -10.43 21.02
CA ILE A 83 -12.16 -10.21 20.08
C ILE A 83 -12.14 -8.78 19.54
N ASN A 84 -11.94 -7.79 20.41
CA ASN A 84 -11.82 -6.38 20.00
C ASN A 84 -10.59 -6.17 19.12
N THR A 85 -9.43 -6.74 19.49
CA THR A 85 -8.22 -6.71 18.65
C THR A 85 -8.51 -7.26 17.25
N ARG A 86 -9.17 -8.43 17.14
CA ARG A 86 -9.54 -9.02 15.85
C ARG A 86 -10.47 -8.11 15.04
N THR A 87 -11.40 -7.44 15.68
CA THR A 87 -12.29 -6.48 15.00
C THR A 87 -11.51 -5.31 14.42
N ILE A 88 -10.62 -4.69 15.20
CA ILE A 88 -9.75 -3.59 14.74
C ILE A 88 -8.87 -4.04 13.56
N VAL A 89 -8.26 -5.21 13.67
CA VAL A 89 -7.44 -5.78 12.58
C VAL A 89 -8.27 -5.95 11.32
N LEU A 90 -9.46 -6.54 11.42
CA LEU A 90 -10.33 -6.79 10.27
C LEU A 90 -10.77 -5.49 9.59
N GLU A 91 -11.20 -4.51 10.36
CA GLU A 91 -11.58 -3.19 9.85
C GLU A 91 -10.38 -2.48 9.18
N THR A 92 -9.22 -2.54 9.80
CA THR A 92 -7.98 -1.96 9.23
C THR A 92 -7.62 -2.62 7.90
N VAL A 93 -7.64 -3.95 7.84
CA VAL A 93 -7.38 -4.71 6.61
C VAL A 93 -8.37 -4.34 5.52
N GLN A 94 -9.68 -4.30 5.83
CA GLN A 94 -10.72 -3.93 4.86
C GLN A 94 -10.54 -2.51 4.33
N ASN A 95 -10.19 -1.56 5.19
CA ASN A 95 -9.95 -0.17 4.79
C ASN A 95 -8.73 -0.03 3.88
N ILE A 96 -7.64 -0.73 4.20
CA ILE A 96 -6.42 -0.73 3.36
C ILE A 96 -6.72 -1.33 1.99
N ASP A 97 -7.40 -2.48 1.95
CA ASP A 97 -7.70 -3.18 0.70
C ASP A 97 -8.69 -2.38 -0.17
N ALA A 98 -9.71 -1.76 0.43
CA ALA A 98 -10.63 -0.89 -0.27
C ALA A 98 -9.93 0.36 -0.85
N ALA A 99 -9.04 0.99 -0.09
CA ALA A 99 -8.26 2.13 -0.57
C ALA A 99 -7.33 1.73 -1.72
N ALA A 100 -6.69 0.56 -1.64
CA ALA A 100 -5.86 0.03 -2.71
C ALA A 100 -6.67 -0.28 -3.98
N GLU A 101 -7.88 -0.84 -3.84
CA GLU A 101 -8.77 -1.11 -4.95
C GLU A 101 -9.23 0.18 -5.65
N GLU A 102 -9.65 1.19 -4.88
CA GLU A 102 -10.05 2.49 -5.44
C GLU A 102 -8.88 3.17 -6.17
N LYS A 103 -7.68 3.10 -5.60
CA LYS A 103 -6.47 3.62 -6.24
C LYS A 103 -6.17 2.88 -7.55
N ALA A 104 -6.27 1.57 -7.57
CA ALA A 104 -6.08 0.77 -8.78
C ALA A 104 -7.12 1.09 -9.86
N LYS A 105 -8.38 1.31 -9.48
CA LYS A 105 -9.44 1.75 -10.41
C LYS A 105 -9.13 3.12 -11.01
N ALA A 106 -8.73 4.09 -10.19
CA ALA A 106 -8.34 5.42 -10.65
C ALA A 106 -7.16 5.35 -11.61
N SER A 107 -6.10 4.62 -11.26
CA SER A 107 -4.93 4.43 -12.12
C SER A 107 -5.29 3.72 -13.44
N THR A 108 -6.22 2.76 -13.41
CA THR A 108 -6.71 2.08 -14.63
C THR A 108 -7.44 3.06 -15.55
N ALA A 109 -8.26 3.95 -14.99
CA ALA A 109 -8.98 4.97 -15.77
C ALA A 109 -8.00 5.95 -16.44
N VAL A 110 -6.99 6.42 -15.70
CA VAL A 110 -5.93 7.29 -16.26
C VAL A 110 -5.17 6.55 -17.36
N LEU A 111 -4.74 5.31 -17.12
CA LEU A 111 -4.04 4.51 -18.14
C LEU A 111 -4.87 4.36 -19.41
N GLN A 112 -6.16 4.12 -19.29
CA GLN A 112 -7.07 3.99 -20.42
C GLN A 112 -7.21 5.32 -21.20
N THR A 113 -7.25 6.45 -20.49
CA THR A 113 -7.25 7.78 -21.10
C THR A 113 -5.96 8.01 -21.89
N LEU A 114 -4.80 7.68 -21.34
CA LEU A 114 -3.51 7.84 -22.02
C LEU A 114 -3.40 6.96 -23.27
N LEU A 115 -3.90 5.71 -23.20
CA LEU A 115 -3.86 4.76 -24.32
C LEU A 115 -4.77 5.15 -25.48
N THR A 116 -5.87 5.87 -25.22
CA THR A 116 -6.85 6.27 -26.24
C THR A 116 -6.69 7.71 -26.70
N ALA A 117 -5.73 8.45 -26.13
CA ALA A 117 -5.48 9.84 -26.52
C ALA A 117 -4.88 9.94 -27.94
N GLU A 118 -5.31 10.92 -28.70
CA GLU A 118 -4.72 11.24 -30.02
C GLU A 118 -3.25 11.69 -29.89
N ASP A 119 -2.93 12.40 -28.79
CA ASP A 119 -1.57 12.81 -28.42
C ASP A 119 -1.27 12.29 -27.00
N PRO A 120 -0.64 11.11 -26.88
CA PRO A 120 -0.30 10.55 -25.57
C PRO A 120 0.67 11.41 -24.76
N ALA A 121 1.55 12.20 -25.41
CA ALA A 121 2.50 13.05 -24.71
C ALA A 121 1.78 14.27 -24.08
N ALA A 122 0.85 14.89 -24.77
CA ALA A 122 0.03 15.96 -24.22
C ALA A 122 -0.87 15.45 -23.09
N ALA A 123 -1.53 14.32 -23.28
CA ALA A 123 -2.35 13.67 -22.26
C ALA A 123 -1.52 13.29 -21.00
N THR A 124 -0.32 12.78 -21.19
CA THR A 124 0.60 12.47 -20.08
C THR A 124 0.96 13.72 -19.26
N LYS A 125 1.20 14.86 -19.91
CA LYS A 125 1.48 16.13 -19.22
C LYS A 125 0.28 16.62 -18.41
N GLU A 126 -0.92 16.49 -18.95
CA GLU A 126 -2.17 16.89 -18.29
C GLU A 126 -2.42 16.04 -17.03
N HIS A 127 -2.20 14.73 -17.13
CA HIS A 127 -2.44 13.77 -16.05
C HIS A 127 -1.19 13.46 -15.19
N LEU A 128 -0.11 14.25 -15.31
CA LEU A 128 1.17 13.96 -14.66
C LEU A 128 1.05 13.79 -13.13
N HIS A 129 0.16 14.56 -12.50
CA HIS A 129 -0.08 14.50 -11.06
C HIS A 129 -0.83 13.24 -10.60
N GLU A 130 -1.44 12.48 -11.52
CA GLU A 130 -2.14 11.23 -11.28
C GLU A 130 -1.28 10.00 -11.61
N ILE A 131 -0.11 10.23 -12.24
CA ILE A 131 0.83 9.17 -12.59
C ILE A 131 1.71 8.87 -11.38
N ASP A 132 1.46 7.74 -10.76
CA ASP A 132 2.19 7.25 -9.60
C ASP A 132 2.73 5.83 -9.79
N GLU A 133 3.36 5.29 -8.76
CA GLU A 133 3.90 3.93 -8.77
C GLU A 133 2.82 2.87 -9.09
N THR A 134 1.58 3.06 -8.64
CA THR A 134 0.47 2.14 -8.91
C THR A 134 0.17 2.07 -10.40
N LEU A 135 0.10 3.22 -11.08
CA LEU A 135 -0.11 3.28 -12.53
C LEU A 135 1.05 2.63 -13.29
N LEU A 136 2.29 2.92 -12.91
CA LEU A 136 3.47 2.33 -13.56
C LEU A 136 3.52 0.82 -13.37
N MET A 137 3.14 0.32 -12.20
CA MET A 137 3.06 -1.12 -11.93
C MET A 137 1.94 -1.78 -12.72
N LEU A 138 0.77 -1.15 -12.84
CA LEU A 138 -0.32 -1.64 -13.69
C LEU A 138 0.10 -1.71 -15.16
N LEU A 139 0.78 -0.69 -15.66
CA LEU A 139 1.30 -0.66 -17.03
C LEU A 139 2.29 -1.78 -17.27
N GLN A 140 3.23 -2.00 -16.35
CA GLN A 140 4.20 -3.10 -16.42
C GLN A 140 3.51 -4.47 -16.41
N ASN A 141 2.54 -4.68 -15.52
CA ASN A 141 1.78 -5.93 -15.44
C ASN A 141 1.00 -6.21 -16.74
N ASN A 142 0.41 -5.17 -17.36
CA ASN A 142 -0.28 -5.30 -18.64
C ASN A 142 0.70 -5.67 -19.76
N ILE A 143 1.90 -5.05 -19.82
CA ILE A 143 2.94 -5.42 -20.78
C ILE A 143 3.31 -6.90 -20.65
N GLU A 144 3.51 -7.38 -19.42
CA GLU A 144 3.87 -8.77 -19.17
C GLU A 144 2.74 -9.75 -19.51
N ALA A 145 1.49 -9.37 -19.22
CA ALA A 145 0.31 -10.17 -19.55
C ALA A 145 0.12 -10.32 -21.06
N GLU A 146 0.24 -9.21 -21.81
CA GLU A 146 0.11 -9.23 -23.27
C GLU A 146 1.30 -9.96 -23.95
N ARG A 147 2.50 -9.84 -23.38
CA ARG A 147 3.67 -10.60 -23.84
C ARG A 147 3.47 -12.12 -23.69
N LYS A 148 2.85 -12.57 -22.59
CA LYS A 148 2.51 -14.00 -22.40
C LYS A 148 1.45 -14.52 -23.36
N LYS A 149 0.64 -13.63 -23.95
CA LYS A 149 -0.38 -13.95 -24.96
C LYS A 149 0.16 -13.82 -26.40
N ASP A 150 1.44 -13.52 -26.58
CA ASP A 150 2.07 -13.23 -27.89
C ASP A 150 1.42 -12.06 -28.65
N ASN A 151 0.77 -11.14 -27.92
CA ASN A 151 0.16 -9.95 -28.50
C ASN A 151 1.17 -8.81 -28.65
N LEU A 152 2.08 -8.97 -29.61
CA LEU A 152 3.24 -8.07 -29.80
C LEU A 152 2.82 -6.65 -30.17
N GLU A 153 1.71 -6.47 -30.87
CA GLU A 153 1.19 -5.14 -31.24
C GLU A 153 0.81 -4.34 -29.99
N THR A 154 0.03 -4.93 -29.09
CA THR A 154 -0.35 -4.28 -27.83
C THR A 154 0.86 -4.08 -26.92
N VAL A 155 1.80 -5.01 -26.88
CA VAL A 155 3.06 -4.85 -26.13
C VAL A 155 3.81 -3.61 -26.61
N THR A 156 3.95 -3.42 -27.93
CA THR A 156 4.63 -2.26 -28.49
C THR A 156 3.93 -0.96 -28.10
N GLN A 157 2.62 -0.88 -28.21
CA GLN A 157 1.85 0.31 -27.82
C GLN A 157 2.01 0.65 -26.33
N LEU A 158 1.97 -0.35 -25.46
CA LEU A 158 2.17 -0.16 -24.01
C LEU A 158 3.60 0.27 -23.65
N GLU A 159 4.61 -0.27 -24.35
CA GLU A 159 6.02 0.12 -24.17
C GLU A 159 6.30 1.54 -24.67
N GLU A 160 5.68 1.95 -25.78
CA GLU A 160 5.76 3.32 -26.29
C GLU A 160 5.11 4.30 -25.30
N LEU A 161 3.94 3.96 -24.77
CA LEU A 161 3.29 4.78 -23.73
C LEU A 161 4.18 4.88 -22.48
N ARG A 162 4.79 3.77 -22.05
CA ARG A 162 5.72 3.79 -20.91
C ARG A 162 6.92 4.72 -21.17
N ALA A 163 7.49 4.66 -22.35
CA ALA A 163 8.60 5.54 -22.74
C ALA A 163 8.16 7.02 -22.72
N THR A 164 6.98 7.34 -23.24
CA THR A 164 6.39 8.68 -23.21
C THR A 164 6.19 9.19 -21.79
N ILE A 165 5.64 8.36 -20.91
CA ILE A 165 5.45 8.69 -19.49
C ILE A 165 6.79 8.99 -18.82
N MET A 166 7.78 8.10 -18.98
CA MET A 166 9.10 8.27 -18.36
C MET A 166 9.82 9.52 -18.87
N GLN A 167 9.73 9.82 -20.16
CA GLN A 167 10.29 11.03 -20.74
C GLN A 167 9.60 12.27 -20.16
N THR A 168 8.26 12.28 -20.07
CA THR A 168 7.50 13.41 -19.53
C THR A 168 7.84 13.67 -18.05
N ILE A 169 7.97 12.61 -17.26
CA ILE A 169 8.42 12.71 -15.85
C ILE A 169 9.81 13.33 -15.78
N HIS A 170 10.74 12.85 -16.60
CA HIS A 170 12.12 13.36 -16.64
C HIS A 170 12.17 14.85 -17.03
N GLU A 171 11.44 15.24 -18.08
CA GLU A 171 11.36 16.65 -18.53
C GLU A 171 10.69 17.57 -17.50
N SER A 172 9.80 17.04 -16.66
CA SER A 172 9.09 17.79 -15.62
C SER A 172 9.84 17.84 -14.29
N ALA A 173 10.92 17.05 -14.14
CA ALA A 173 11.75 17.06 -12.95
C ALA A 173 12.56 18.37 -12.85
N PRO A 174 12.77 18.90 -11.62
CA PRO A 174 13.67 20.04 -11.42
C PRO A 174 15.06 19.79 -11.99
N PRO A 175 15.74 20.83 -12.52
CA PRO A 175 17.07 20.66 -13.18
C PRO A 175 18.12 19.98 -12.30
N GLU A 176 18.00 20.10 -10.99
CA GLU A 176 18.90 19.49 -9.99
C GLU A 176 18.80 17.96 -9.98
N ILE A 177 17.64 17.40 -10.34
CA ILE A 177 17.42 15.94 -10.41
C ILE A 177 17.80 15.39 -11.79
N GLN A 178 17.71 16.19 -12.86
CA GLN A 178 18.04 15.77 -14.22
C GLN A 178 19.54 15.46 -14.36
N LEU A 179 20.42 16.20 -13.66
CA LEU A 179 21.88 16.06 -13.69
C LEU A 179 22.40 14.78 -13.00
N VAL A 180 21.64 14.17 -12.10
CA VAL A 180 22.08 12.97 -11.35
C VAL A 180 21.94 11.69 -12.19
N ASN A 181 21.10 11.69 -13.21
CA ASN A 181 20.83 10.53 -14.06
C ASN A 181 21.72 10.44 -15.32
N GLU A 182 22.61 11.43 -15.56
CA GLU A 182 23.52 11.45 -16.70
C GLU A 182 24.97 10.98 -16.35
N LEU A 183 25.22 10.55 -15.10
CA LEU A 183 26.49 9.99 -14.62
C LEU A 183 26.39 8.48 -14.40
#